data_83cf00a0857ae0201e833422c8d67479
#
_entry.id   83cf00a0857ae0201e833422c8d67479
#
_cell.length_a   1.000
_cell.length_b   1.000
_cell.length_c   1.000
_cell.angle_alpha   90.00
_cell.angle_beta   90.00
_cell.angle_gamma   90.00
#
_symmetry.space_group_name_H-M   'P 1'
#
loop_
_entity.id
_entity.type
_entity.pdbx_description
1 polymer ?
#
loop_
_entity_poly.entity_id
_entity_poly.type
_entity_poly.pdbx_seq_one_letter_code
_entity_poly.pdbx_strand_id
1 'polypeptide(L)'
;MSTTKAYLVIVIRLFVLSLEGIVVNWYHGLEKSIQAYWRELCTAFLKQYEYNIKLEVSIRDLELTKQKPNESFFDFLTRFMNKARLMKNKLAEKDQVRMIVRNVSPNLVERLQMMNPKTFVDLYDDGL
;
A
#
# COMPACT_ATOMS: atom_id res chain seq x y z
N MET A 1 6.80 4.89 -2.67
CA MET A 1 6.83 3.83 -1.70
C MET A 1 6.13 4.20 -0.45
N SER A 2 5.48 3.26 0.13
CA SER A 2 4.61 3.55 1.24
C SER A 2 5.36 3.92 2.51
N THR A 3 4.71 4.71 3.35
CA THR A 3 5.12 5.01 4.71
C THR A 3 5.38 3.73 5.52
N THR A 4 4.69 2.63 5.17
CA THR A 4 4.81 1.32 5.83
C THR A 4 6.22 0.74 5.70
N LYS A 5 6.85 0.85 4.52
CA LYS A 5 8.23 0.36 4.33
C LYS A 5 9.21 1.14 5.19
N ALA A 6 9.10 2.47 5.20
CA ALA A 6 9.96 3.31 6.04
C ALA A 6 9.77 2.98 7.51
N TYR A 7 8.53 2.78 7.95
CA TYR A 7 8.20 2.39 9.32
C TYR A 7 8.87 1.06 9.70
N LEU A 8 8.77 0.05 8.84
CA LEU A 8 9.36 -1.26 9.09
C LEU A 8 10.89 -1.20 9.19
N VAL A 9 11.54 -0.45 8.31
CA VAL A 9 12.98 -0.26 8.36
C VAL A 9 13.39 0.37 9.69
N ILE A 10 12.65 1.37 10.15
CA ILE A 10 12.90 2.03 11.45
C ILE A 10 12.68 1.04 12.58
N VAL A 11 11.61 0.27 12.59
CA VAL A 11 11.33 -0.73 13.64
C VAL A 11 12.43 -1.76 13.71
N ILE A 12 12.89 -2.29 12.57
CA ILE A 12 13.97 -3.27 12.56
C ILE A 12 15.28 -2.67 13.08
N ARG A 13 15.59 -1.44 12.67
CA ARG A 13 16.78 -0.75 13.18
C ARG A 13 16.70 -0.53 14.69
N LEU A 14 15.55 -0.11 15.20
CA LEU A 14 15.33 0.07 16.65
C LEU A 14 15.42 -1.25 17.37
N PHE A 15 14.89 -2.34 16.80
CA PHE A 15 15.01 -3.67 17.36
C PHE A 15 16.49 -4.08 17.47
N VAL A 16 17.27 -3.91 16.40
CA VAL A 16 18.70 -4.19 16.39
C VAL A 16 19.41 -3.34 17.44
N LEU A 17 19.10 -2.05 17.54
CA LEU A 17 19.67 -1.16 18.54
C LEU A 17 19.30 -1.58 19.97
N SER A 18 18.09 -2.12 20.16
CA SER A 18 17.66 -2.60 21.48
C SER A 18 18.43 -3.85 21.93
N LEU A 19 19.08 -4.53 21.00
CA LEU A 19 19.95 -5.67 21.29
C LEU A 19 21.38 -5.25 21.62
N GLU A 20 21.62 -3.98 21.91
CA GLU A 20 22.94 -3.49 22.26
C GLU A 20 23.55 -4.19 23.48
N GLY A 21 24.85 -4.10 23.60
CA GLY A 21 25.61 -4.72 24.68
C GLY A 21 26.11 -6.10 24.29
N ILE A 22 25.66 -7.14 24.98
CA ILE A 22 26.17 -8.52 24.80
C ILE A 22 25.95 -9.01 23.37
N VAL A 23 24.79 -8.73 22.78
CA VAL A 23 24.45 -9.21 21.44
C VAL A 23 25.28 -8.50 20.37
N VAL A 24 25.46 -7.19 20.50
CA VAL A 24 26.29 -6.41 19.58
C VAL A 24 27.74 -6.88 19.65
N ASN A 25 28.26 -7.09 20.84
CA ASN A 25 29.61 -7.61 21.03
C ASN A 25 29.75 -9.02 20.44
N TRP A 26 28.75 -9.86 20.64
CA TRP A 26 28.69 -11.18 20.04
C TRP A 26 28.74 -11.12 18.52
N TYR A 27 27.92 -10.24 17.92
CA TYR A 27 27.87 -10.06 16.47
C TYR A 27 29.23 -9.60 15.92
N HIS A 28 29.86 -8.61 16.56
CA HIS A 28 31.15 -8.10 16.13
C HIS A 28 32.29 -9.11 16.32
N GLY A 29 32.12 -10.06 17.21
CA GLY A 29 33.08 -11.15 17.43
C GLY A 29 32.96 -12.29 16.41
N LEU A 30 31.92 -12.29 15.56
CA LEU A 30 31.74 -13.31 14.54
C LEU A 30 32.71 -13.10 13.39
N GLU A 31 33.06 -14.20 12.71
CA GLU A 31 33.84 -14.12 11.47
C GLU A 31 33.11 -13.30 10.41
N LYS A 32 33.88 -12.66 9.55
CA LYS A 32 33.34 -11.82 8.49
C LYS A 32 32.37 -12.56 7.56
N SER A 33 32.63 -13.83 7.29
CA SER A 33 31.76 -14.67 6.47
C SER A 33 30.37 -14.85 7.12
N ILE A 34 30.35 -15.04 8.44
CA ILE A 34 29.09 -15.21 9.18
C ILE A 34 28.34 -13.88 9.26
N GLN A 35 29.07 -12.76 9.44
CA GLN A 35 28.45 -11.44 9.43
C GLN A 35 27.81 -11.13 8.07
N ALA A 36 28.49 -11.50 6.96
CA ALA A 36 27.96 -11.34 5.62
C ALA A 36 26.71 -12.19 5.42
N TYR A 37 26.70 -13.43 5.92
CA TYR A 37 25.53 -14.32 5.88
C TYR A 37 24.33 -13.70 6.60
N TRP A 38 24.56 -13.14 7.78
CA TRP A 38 23.47 -12.48 8.52
C TRP A 38 22.92 -11.26 7.79
N ARG A 39 23.78 -10.48 7.14
CA ARG A 39 23.32 -9.36 6.30
C ARG A 39 22.46 -9.83 5.14
N GLU A 40 22.90 -10.89 4.46
CA GLU A 40 22.11 -11.47 3.36
C GLU A 40 20.76 -11.99 3.84
N LEU A 41 20.74 -12.65 5.00
CA LEU A 41 19.51 -13.15 5.59
C LEU A 41 18.56 -12.01 5.93
N CYS A 42 19.06 -10.94 6.54
CA CYS A 42 18.25 -9.76 6.85
C CYS A 42 17.70 -9.09 5.58
N THR A 43 18.53 -8.99 4.53
CA THR A 43 18.11 -8.42 3.25
C THR A 43 17.01 -9.27 2.61
N ALA A 44 17.17 -10.59 2.61
CA ALA A 44 16.16 -11.51 2.09
C ALA A 44 14.86 -11.42 2.88
N PHE A 45 14.94 -11.34 4.20
CA PHE A 45 13.78 -11.18 5.07
C PHE A 45 13.03 -9.87 4.77
N LEU A 46 13.75 -8.77 4.62
CA LEU A 46 13.15 -7.48 4.31
C LEU A 46 12.46 -7.50 2.96
N LYS A 47 13.07 -8.12 1.95
CA LYS A 47 12.45 -8.27 0.63
C LYS A 47 11.17 -9.10 0.70
N GLN A 48 11.20 -10.20 1.42
CA GLN A 48 10.04 -11.07 1.59
C GLN A 48 8.92 -10.35 2.34
N TYR A 49 9.27 -9.60 3.36
CA TYR A 49 8.31 -8.83 4.14
C TYR A 49 7.68 -7.72 3.30
N GLU A 50 8.47 -7.01 2.51
CA GLU A 50 7.98 -6.00 1.58
C GLU A 50 7.02 -6.61 0.56
N TYR A 51 7.36 -7.78 0.02
CA TYR A 51 6.51 -8.52 -0.90
C TYR A 51 5.17 -8.89 -0.25
N ASN A 52 5.20 -9.40 0.97
CA ASN A 52 3.99 -9.76 1.70
C ASN A 52 3.10 -8.54 1.97
N ILE A 53 3.69 -7.39 2.29
CA ILE A 53 2.93 -6.14 2.48
C ILE A 53 2.21 -5.75 1.20
N LYS A 54 2.87 -5.84 0.05
CA LYS A 54 2.23 -5.56 -1.25
C LYS A 54 1.07 -6.50 -1.54
N LEU A 55 1.14 -7.74 -1.03
CA LEU A 55 0.06 -8.72 -1.19
C LEU A 55 -1.11 -8.48 -0.24
N GLU A 56 -0.90 -7.68 0.83
CA GLU A 56 -1.92 -7.41 1.83
C GLU A 56 -2.94 -6.37 1.40
N VAL A 57 -2.73 -5.65 0.29
CA VAL A 57 -3.75 -4.76 -0.24
C VAL A 57 -4.93 -5.62 -0.68
N SER A 58 -6.01 -5.55 0.07
CA SER A 58 -7.20 -6.38 -0.10
C SER A 58 -8.35 -5.58 -0.70
N ILE A 59 -9.40 -6.30 -1.07
CA ILE A 59 -10.66 -5.69 -1.49
C ILE A 59 -11.18 -4.74 -0.42
N ARG A 60 -11.03 -5.10 0.85
CA ARG A 60 -11.46 -4.26 1.96
C ARG A 60 -10.73 -2.93 2.01
N ASP A 61 -9.41 -2.94 1.72
CA ASP A 61 -8.63 -1.70 1.68
C ASP A 61 -9.16 -0.76 0.60
N LEU A 62 -9.55 -1.30 -0.55
CA LEU A 62 -10.17 -0.51 -1.60
C LEU A 62 -11.55 0.00 -1.20
N GLU A 63 -12.37 -0.84 -0.58
CA GLU A 63 -13.70 -0.44 -0.09
C GLU A 63 -13.64 0.71 0.91
N LEU A 64 -12.57 0.76 1.71
CA LEU A 64 -12.35 1.80 2.70
C LEU A 64 -11.67 3.05 2.15
N THR A 65 -11.26 3.04 0.89
CA THR A 65 -10.61 4.18 0.25
C THR A 65 -11.68 5.16 -0.23
N LYS A 66 -11.93 6.19 0.57
CA LYS A 66 -12.97 7.18 0.33
C LYS A 66 -12.37 8.54 -0.03
N GLN A 67 -13.12 9.32 -0.80
CA GLN A 67 -12.74 10.68 -1.11
C GLN A 67 -12.70 11.53 0.16
N LYS A 68 -11.62 12.25 0.35
CA LYS A 68 -11.45 13.14 1.51
C LYS A 68 -12.22 14.45 1.29
N PRO A 69 -12.58 15.17 2.37
CA PRO A 69 -13.41 16.38 2.26
C PRO A 69 -12.88 17.45 1.31
N ASN A 70 -11.56 17.63 1.25
CA ASN A 70 -10.94 18.66 0.39
C ASN A 70 -10.19 18.06 -0.79
N GLU A 71 -10.45 16.80 -1.10
CA GLU A 71 -9.79 16.09 -2.18
C GLU A 71 -10.59 16.25 -3.48
N SER A 72 -9.91 16.58 -4.60
CA SER A 72 -10.55 16.57 -5.90
C SER A 72 -10.91 15.15 -6.32
N PHE A 73 -11.89 15.03 -7.20
CA PHE A 73 -12.26 13.73 -7.75
C PHE A 73 -11.08 13.08 -8.46
N PHE A 74 -10.32 13.84 -9.23
CA PHE A 74 -9.15 13.33 -9.94
C PHE A 74 -8.10 12.77 -8.97
N ASP A 75 -7.80 13.49 -7.89
CA ASP A 75 -6.83 13.05 -6.89
C ASP A 75 -7.29 11.78 -6.18
N PHE A 76 -8.58 11.72 -5.83
CA PHE A 76 -9.18 10.52 -5.26
C PHE A 76 -9.07 9.33 -6.21
N LEU A 77 -9.42 9.52 -7.47
CA LEU A 77 -9.36 8.47 -8.50
C LEU A 77 -7.93 7.95 -8.65
N THR A 78 -6.94 8.84 -8.71
CA THR A 78 -5.53 8.49 -8.79
C THR A 78 -5.10 7.67 -7.58
N ARG A 79 -5.48 8.11 -6.39
CA ARG A 79 -5.15 7.42 -5.13
C ARG A 79 -5.77 6.02 -5.08
N PHE A 80 -7.03 5.88 -5.49
CA PHE A 80 -7.71 4.59 -5.57
C PHE A 80 -7.00 3.66 -6.57
N MET A 81 -6.71 4.14 -7.76
CA MET A 81 -6.07 3.34 -8.80
C MET A 81 -4.67 2.89 -8.41
N ASN A 82 -3.92 3.75 -7.69
CA ASN A 82 -2.60 3.38 -7.19
C ASN A 82 -2.68 2.23 -6.17
N LYS A 83 -3.68 2.24 -5.30
CA LYS A 83 -3.92 1.12 -4.38
C LYS A 83 -4.33 -0.15 -5.12
N ALA A 84 -5.21 -0.02 -6.11
CA ALA A 84 -5.67 -1.18 -6.88
C ALA A 84 -4.53 -1.90 -7.62
N ARG A 85 -3.51 -1.15 -8.04
CA ARG A 85 -2.33 -1.74 -8.69
C ARG A 85 -1.53 -2.65 -7.76
N LEU A 86 -1.61 -2.43 -6.46
CA LEU A 86 -0.87 -3.21 -5.48
C LEU A 86 -1.57 -4.52 -5.11
N MET A 87 -2.77 -4.75 -5.62
CA MET A 87 -3.48 -5.99 -5.37
C MET A 87 -2.88 -7.13 -6.17
N LYS A 88 -2.74 -8.29 -5.53
CA LYS A 88 -2.29 -9.52 -6.20
C LYS A 88 -3.32 -9.98 -7.22
N ASN A 89 -4.58 -10.06 -6.81
CA ASN A 89 -5.70 -10.46 -7.65
C ASN A 89 -6.50 -9.20 -7.99
N LYS A 90 -6.25 -8.67 -9.18
CA LYS A 90 -6.90 -7.43 -9.60
C LYS A 90 -8.39 -7.65 -9.82
N LEU A 91 -9.19 -6.71 -9.34
CA LEU A 91 -10.62 -6.69 -9.60
C LEU A 91 -10.90 -6.29 -11.05
N ALA A 92 -12.02 -6.77 -11.58
CA ALA A 92 -12.50 -6.31 -12.87
C ALA A 92 -12.77 -4.80 -12.84
N GLU A 93 -12.59 -4.15 -13.98
CA GLU A 93 -12.79 -2.70 -14.11
C GLU A 93 -14.16 -2.26 -13.60
N LYS A 94 -15.21 -2.98 -13.96
CA LYS A 94 -16.58 -2.66 -13.54
C LYS A 94 -16.75 -2.68 -12.02
N ASP A 95 -16.07 -3.58 -11.33
CA ASP A 95 -16.13 -3.67 -9.87
C ASP A 95 -15.37 -2.53 -9.21
N GLN A 96 -14.22 -2.15 -9.75
CA GLN A 96 -13.46 -0.99 -9.29
C GLN A 96 -14.27 0.29 -9.48
N VAL A 97 -14.89 0.47 -10.64
CA VAL A 97 -15.74 1.63 -10.94
C VAL A 97 -16.91 1.71 -9.96
N ARG A 98 -17.53 0.58 -9.64
CA ARG A 98 -18.62 0.52 -8.67
C ARG A 98 -18.17 0.97 -7.28
N MET A 99 -16.99 0.54 -6.85
CA MET A 99 -16.42 0.99 -5.55
C MET A 99 -16.13 2.48 -5.54
N ILE A 100 -15.57 3.00 -6.62
CA ILE A 100 -15.26 4.42 -6.76
C ILE A 100 -16.53 5.25 -6.62
N VAL A 101 -17.59 4.87 -7.33
CA VAL A 101 -18.88 5.57 -7.27
C VAL A 101 -19.46 5.60 -5.85
N ARG A 102 -19.28 4.51 -5.09
CA ARG A 102 -19.75 4.45 -3.69
C ARG A 102 -18.93 5.32 -2.75
N ASN A 103 -17.65 5.53 -3.08
CA ASN A 103 -16.68 6.14 -2.17
C ASN A 103 -16.40 7.61 -2.46
N VAL A 104 -17.03 8.19 -3.46
CA VAL A 104 -16.93 9.62 -3.71
C VAL A 104 -17.70 10.42 -2.66
N SER A 105 -17.45 11.72 -2.59
CA SER A 105 -18.16 12.59 -1.67
C SER A 105 -19.69 12.54 -1.93
N PRO A 106 -20.52 12.78 -0.90
CA PRO A 106 -21.98 12.72 -1.06
C PRO A 106 -22.52 13.57 -2.21
N ASN A 107 -21.87 14.69 -2.51
CA ASN A 107 -22.30 15.57 -3.59
C ASN A 107 -22.21 14.93 -4.98
N LEU A 108 -21.28 13.97 -5.15
CA LEU A 108 -21.04 13.32 -6.42
C LEU A 108 -21.73 11.97 -6.56
N VAL A 109 -22.06 11.30 -5.44
CA VAL A 109 -22.60 9.94 -5.45
C VAL A 109 -23.85 9.86 -6.32
N GLU A 110 -24.83 10.71 -6.03
CA GLU A 110 -26.11 10.70 -6.74
C GLU A 110 -25.93 10.97 -8.24
N ARG A 111 -25.14 11.99 -8.57
CA ARG A 111 -24.85 12.35 -9.95
C ARG A 111 -24.20 11.21 -10.71
N LEU A 112 -23.17 10.58 -10.14
CA LEU A 112 -22.48 9.47 -10.79
C LEU A 112 -23.36 8.23 -10.90
N GLN A 113 -24.19 7.96 -9.92
CA GLN A 113 -25.14 6.85 -10.00
C GLN A 113 -26.15 7.04 -11.13
N MET A 114 -26.62 8.26 -11.35
CA MET A 114 -27.52 8.57 -12.46
C MET A 114 -26.86 8.38 -13.82
N MET A 115 -25.58 8.72 -13.94
CA MET A 115 -24.83 8.56 -15.18
C MET A 115 -24.41 7.11 -15.43
N ASN A 116 -24.40 6.28 -14.37
CA ASN A 116 -24.12 4.85 -14.45
C ASN A 116 -22.83 4.52 -15.19
N PRO A 117 -21.66 5.07 -14.78
CA PRO A 117 -20.41 4.79 -15.46
C PRO A 117 -20.03 3.32 -15.33
N LYS A 118 -19.46 2.75 -16.41
CA LYS A 118 -19.05 1.35 -16.46
C LYS A 118 -17.53 1.19 -16.56
N THR A 119 -16.85 2.20 -17.05
CA THR A 119 -15.40 2.17 -17.30
C THR A 119 -14.72 3.36 -16.64
N PHE A 120 -13.38 3.30 -16.54
CA PHE A 120 -12.60 4.45 -16.06
C PHE A 120 -12.76 5.66 -16.99
N VAL A 121 -12.87 5.42 -18.29
CA VAL A 121 -13.12 6.51 -19.27
C VAL A 121 -14.42 7.23 -18.96
N ASP A 122 -15.48 6.48 -18.67
CA ASP A 122 -16.76 7.06 -18.26
C ASP A 122 -16.61 7.91 -17.01
N LEU A 123 -15.81 7.45 -16.03
CA LEU A 123 -15.57 8.20 -14.79
C LEU A 123 -14.85 9.52 -15.05
N TYR A 124 -13.87 9.53 -15.95
CA TYR A 124 -13.16 10.75 -16.30
C TYR A 124 -14.10 11.77 -16.94
N ASP A 125 -14.99 11.31 -17.80
CA ASP A 125 -15.94 12.18 -18.50
C ASP A 125 -17.05 12.67 -17.57
N ASP A 126 -17.57 11.79 -16.69
CA ASP A 126 -18.72 12.07 -15.84
C ASP A 126 -18.34 12.78 -14.53
N GLY A 127 -17.15 12.53 -14.04
CA GLY A 127 -16.68 13.04 -12.75
C GLY A 127 -16.02 14.41 -12.79
N LEU A 128 -15.75 14.93 -13.98
CA LEU A 128 -15.10 16.24 -14.17
C LEU A 128 -16.11 17.37 -14.34
#